data_6096c0ab19acc8fd2c6ecbec3b0963a4
#
_entry.id   6096c0ab19acc8fd2c6ecbec3b0963a4
#
_cell.length_a   1.000
_cell.length_b   1.000
_cell.length_c   1.000
_cell.angle_alpha   90.00
_cell.angle_beta   90.00
_cell.angle_gamma   90.00
#
_symmetry.space_group_name_H-M   'P 1'
#
loop_
_entity.id
_entity.type
_entity.pdbx_description
1 polymer ?
#
loop_
_entity_poly.entity_id
_entity_poly.type
_entity_poly.pdbx_seq_one_letter_code
_entity_poly.pdbx_strand_id
1 'polypeptide(L)'
;MAWVQDSESRVLLVRQTAGQKLWTLPGGKVRPRESLEDALLREVLEETGLRAQADAWLDLMDRPDRGTIMILYAVKILDEYLPAKRLNE
;
A
#
# COMPACT_ATOMS: atom_id res chain seq x y z
N MET A 1 -2.03 4.34 2.64
CA MET A 1 -2.15 3.53 1.42
C MET A 1 -1.03 3.88 0.45
N ALA A 2 -0.62 2.93 -0.33
CA ALA A 2 0.47 3.11 -1.28
C ALA A 2 -0.05 3.19 -2.71
N TRP A 3 0.36 4.23 -3.42
CA TRP A 3 0.15 4.37 -4.85
C TRP A 3 1.40 3.88 -5.56
N VAL A 4 1.33 2.69 -6.13
CA VAL A 4 2.46 2.06 -6.81
C VAL A 4 2.13 1.97 -8.28
N GLN A 5 2.90 2.67 -9.10
CA GLN A 5 2.66 2.73 -10.53
C GLN A 5 3.89 2.25 -11.28
N ASP A 6 3.70 1.43 -12.29
CA ASP A 6 4.79 0.92 -13.10
C ASP A 6 5.06 1.83 -14.30
N SER A 7 6.03 1.45 -15.13
CA SER A 7 6.42 2.21 -16.32
C SER A 7 5.33 2.26 -17.39
N GLU A 8 4.33 1.39 -17.30
CA GLU A 8 3.20 1.36 -18.21
C GLU A 8 1.96 2.01 -17.63
N SER A 9 2.13 2.77 -16.55
CA SER A 9 1.06 3.47 -15.83
C SER A 9 0.01 2.55 -15.19
N ARG A 10 0.36 1.29 -14.96
CA ARG A 10 -0.50 0.38 -14.23
C ARG A 10 -0.31 0.58 -12.74
N VAL A 11 -1.39 0.48 -11.99
CA VAL A 11 -1.40 0.68 -10.54
C VAL A 11 -1.57 -0.67 -9.83
N LEU A 12 -0.74 -0.90 -8.82
CA LEU A 12 -0.79 -2.13 -8.04
C LEU A 12 -2.00 -2.13 -7.11
N LEU A 13 -2.80 -3.16 -7.21
CA LEU A 13 -3.92 -3.40 -6.31
C LEU A 13 -3.75 -4.74 -5.62
N VAL A 14 -4.26 -4.83 -4.41
CA VAL A 14 -4.29 -6.08 -3.67
C VAL A 14 -5.75 -6.42 -3.35
N ARG A 15 -6.05 -7.71 -3.30
CA ARG A 15 -7.39 -8.16 -2.99
C ARG A 15 -7.53 -8.41 -1.50
N GLN A 16 -8.58 -7.87 -0.91
CA GLN A 16 -8.89 -8.13 0.49
C GLN A 16 -9.22 -9.59 0.69
N THR A 17 -8.75 -10.17 1.79
CA THR A 17 -9.00 -11.56 2.13
C THR A 17 -10.22 -11.74 3.02
N ALA A 18 -10.79 -10.65 3.52
CA ALA A 18 -11.93 -10.65 4.41
C ALA A 18 -12.96 -9.61 3.96
N GLY A 19 -14.13 -9.66 4.53
CA GLY A 19 -15.21 -8.74 4.21
C GLY A 19 -15.70 -8.92 2.79
N GLN A 20 -15.85 -7.84 2.06
CA GLN A 20 -16.34 -7.87 0.69
C GLN A 20 -15.31 -8.36 -0.34
N LYS A 21 -14.08 -8.59 0.09
CA LYS A 21 -13.00 -9.06 -0.78
C LYS A 21 -12.77 -8.17 -1.99
N LEU A 22 -12.82 -6.87 -1.77
CA LEU A 22 -12.61 -5.87 -2.81
C LEU A 22 -11.12 -5.72 -3.14
N TRP A 23 -10.84 -5.25 -4.34
CA TRP A 23 -9.50 -4.82 -4.71
C TRP A 23 -9.25 -3.43 -4.14
N THR A 24 -8.08 -3.21 -3.59
CA THR A 24 -7.73 -1.95 -2.95
C THR A 24 -6.23 -1.66 -3.10
N LEU A 25 -5.85 -0.44 -2.81
CA LEU A 25 -4.45 -0.08 -2.73
C LEU A 25 -3.80 -0.78 -1.52
N PRO A 26 -2.52 -1.16 -1.60
CA PRO A 26 -1.80 -1.72 -0.46
C PRO A 26 -1.78 -0.74 0.71
N GLY A 27 -1.83 -1.27 1.91
CA GLY A 27 -1.75 -0.46 3.11
C GLY A 27 -2.44 -1.11 4.29
N GLY A 28 -2.35 -0.46 5.42
CA GLY A 28 -2.94 -0.93 6.65
C GLY A 28 -2.73 0.06 7.78
N LYS A 29 -2.81 -0.45 9.00
CA LYS A 29 -2.70 0.38 10.19
C LYS A 29 -1.26 0.52 10.65
N VAL A 30 -0.94 1.70 11.20
CA VAL A 30 0.35 1.95 11.83
C VAL A 30 0.36 1.25 13.18
N ARG A 31 1.43 0.51 13.47
CA ARG A 31 1.63 -0.14 14.76
C ARG A 31 2.27 0.83 15.76
N PRO A 32 2.14 0.56 17.07
CA PRO A 32 2.84 1.37 18.06
C PRO A 32 4.33 1.47 17.78
N ARG A 33 4.89 2.67 17.91
CA ARG A 33 6.32 2.97 17.71
C ARG A 33 6.80 2.81 16.27
N GLU A 34 5.92 2.59 15.36
CA GLU A 34 6.25 2.51 13.95
C GLU A 34 5.99 3.87 13.30
N SER A 35 6.90 4.33 12.45
CA SER A 35 6.64 5.53 11.69
C SER A 35 5.60 5.25 10.61
N LEU A 36 4.96 6.29 10.11
CA LEU A 36 3.99 6.17 9.05
C LEU A 36 4.59 5.52 7.80
N GLU A 37 5.79 5.95 7.41
CA GLU A 37 6.45 5.37 6.24
C GLU A 37 6.85 3.91 6.46
N ASP A 38 7.38 3.59 7.63
CA ASP A 38 7.75 2.21 7.94
C ASP A 38 6.54 1.30 7.93
N ALA A 39 5.40 1.77 8.45
CA ALA A 39 4.16 1.01 8.40
C ALA A 39 3.73 0.74 6.97
N LEU A 40 3.82 1.75 6.13
CA LEU A 40 3.44 1.64 4.73
C LEU A 40 4.30 0.61 4.00
N LEU A 41 5.62 0.69 4.18
CA LEU A 41 6.55 -0.22 3.51
C LEU A 41 6.41 -1.63 4.04
N ARG A 42 6.15 -1.79 5.33
CA ARG A 42 5.85 -3.10 5.92
C ARG A 42 4.60 -3.71 5.30
N GLU A 43 3.54 -2.93 5.17
CA GLU A 43 2.29 -3.42 4.59
C GLU A 43 2.48 -3.80 3.11
N VAL A 44 3.21 -3.00 2.35
CA VAL A 44 3.51 -3.35 0.96
C VAL A 44 4.25 -4.67 0.89
N LEU A 45 5.26 -4.86 1.74
CA LEU A 45 6.03 -6.10 1.77
C LEU A 45 5.17 -7.30 2.17
N GLU A 46 4.36 -7.15 3.22
CA GLU A 46 3.49 -8.24 3.68
C GLU A 46 2.46 -8.64 2.63
N GLU A 47 1.90 -7.66 1.94
CA GLU A 47 0.80 -7.91 1.00
C GLU A 47 1.29 -8.33 -0.39
N THR A 48 2.48 -7.92 -0.78
CA THR A 48 2.96 -8.14 -2.15
C THR A 48 4.25 -8.92 -2.25
N GLY A 49 5.01 -9.01 -1.18
CA GLY A 49 6.36 -9.60 -1.21
C GLY A 49 7.40 -8.70 -1.86
N LEU A 50 7.07 -7.45 -2.15
CA LEU A 50 7.97 -6.53 -2.84
C LEU A 50 8.57 -5.54 -1.86
N ARG A 51 9.87 -5.28 -2.02
CA ARG A 51 10.54 -4.23 -1.27
C ARG A 51 10.29 -2.90 -1.95
N ALA A 52 10.08 -1.87 -1.16
CA ALA A 52 9.64 -0.58 -1.67
C ALA A 52 10.28 0.57 -0.90
N GLN A 53 10.13 1.75 -1.45
CA GLN A 53 10.61 2.99 -0.87
C GLN A 53 9.50 4.01 -0.96
N ALA A 54 9.27 4.73 0.13
CA ALA A 54 8.32 5.84 0.13
C ALA A 54 8.94 7.00 -0.65
N ASP A 55 8.19 7.53 -1.60
CA ASP A 55 8.68 8.59 -2.48
C ASP A 55 8.14 9.95 -2.06
N ALA A 56 6.83 10.12 -2.07
CA ALA A 56 6.20 11.37 -1.67
C ALA A 56 4.79 11.11 -1.17
N TRP A 57 4.34 11.87 -0.18
CA TRP A 57 2.93 11.77 0.17
C TRP A 57 2.11 12.59 -0.82
N LEU A 58 0.95 12.03 -1.19
CA LEU A 58 0.11 12.60 -2.24
C LEU A 58 -1.14 13.26 -1.71
N ASP A 59 -1.77 12.65 -0.69
CA ASP A 59 -3.05 13.11 -0.22
C ASP A 59 -3.31 12.65 1.21
N LEU A 60 -4.22 13.36 1.86
CA LEU A 60 -4.68 13.03 3.19
C LEU A 60 -6.20 13.10 3.17
N MET A 61 -6.84 12.01 3.58
CA MET A 61 -8.29 11.92 3.61
C MET A 61 -8.76 11.75 5.05
N ASP A 62 -9.55 12.69 5.51
CA ASP A 62 -10.16 12.62 6.83
C ASP A 62 -11.47 11.83 6.74
N ARG A 63 -11.59 10.81 7.56
CA ARG A 63 -12.76 9.96 7.61
C ARG A 63 -13.38 10.01 9.02
N PRO A 64 -14.00 11.13 9.40
CA PRO A 64 -14.52 11.29 10.76
C PRO A 64 -15.63 10.29 11.11
N ASP A 65 -16.38 9.83 10.14
CA ASP A 65 -17.39 8.79 10.34
C ASP A 65 -16.80 7.46 10.81
N ARG A 66 -15.52 7.24 10.55
CA ARG A 66 -14.79 6.03 10.97
C ARG A 66 -13.73 6.31 12.02
N GLY A 67 -13.56 7.57 12.40
CA GLY A 67 -12.50 7.96 13.32
C GLY A 67 -11.11 7.72 12.78
N THR A 68 -10.92 7.80 11.47
CA THR A 68 -9.64 7.50 10.85
C THR A 68 -9.20 8.61 9.90
N ILE A 69 -7.90 8.68 9.73
CA ILE A 69 -7.26 9.52 8.71
C ILE A 69 -6.48 8.58 7.80
N MET A 70 -6.70 8.71 6.50
CA MET A 70 -6.00 7.91 5.51
C MET A 70 -4.98 8.77 4.79
N ILE A 71 -3.76 8.28 4.67
CA ILE A 71 -2.69 8.98 3.98
C ILE A 71 -2.29 8.17 2.76
N LEU A 72 -2.18 8.84 1.63
CA LEU A 72 -1.80 8.23 0.37
C LEU A 72 -0.38 8.65 0.02
N TYR A 73 0.49 7.67 -0.20
CA TYR A 73 1.88 7.87 -0.59
C TYR A 73 2.15 7.31 -1.97
N ALA A 74 2.95 8.03 -2.74
CA ALA A 74 3.57 7.45 -3.91
C ALA A 74 4.73 6.56 -3.44
N VAL A 75 4.76 5.33 -3.94
CA VAL A 75 5.73 4.32 -3.51
C VAL A 75 6.42 3.76 -4.73
N LYS A 76 7.74 3.65 -4.64
CA LYS A 76 8.56 3.07 -5.68
C LYS A 76 8.97 1.66 -5.29
N ILE A 77 8.78 0.70 -6.20
CA ILE A 77 9.24 -0.66 -6.00
C ILE A 77 10.73 -0.74 -6.29
N LEU A 78 11.47 -1.37 -5.39
CA LEU A 78 12.92 -1.50 -5.49
C LEU A 78 13.36 -2.75 -6.25
N ASP A 79 12.49 -3.75 -6.35
CA ASP A 79 12.79 -4.97 -7.08
C ASP A 79 12.73 -4.70 -8.58
N GLU A 80 13.62 -5.37 -9.34
CA GLU A 80 13.76 -5.08 -10.76
C GLU A 80 12.53 -5.45 -11.59
N TYR A 81 11.74 -6.40 -11.10
CA TYR A 81 10.53 -6.79 -11.80
C TYR A 81 9.47 -7.23 -10.81
N LEU A 82 8.23 -7.10 -11.24
CA LEU A 82 7.12 -7.59 -10.44
C LEU A 82 6.97 -9.08 -10.65
N PRO A 83 6.83 -9.86 -9.57
CA PRO A 83 6.59 -11.29 -9.71
C PRO A 83 5.28 -11.52 -10.45
N ALA A 84 5.24 -12.57 -11.26
CA ALA A 84 4.01 -12.99 -11.90
C ALA A 84 3.00 -13.54 -10.89
N LYS A 85 3.44 -13.75 -9.68
CA LYS A 85 2.62 -14.29 -8.61
C LYS A 85 1.50 -13.33 -8.27
N ARG A 86 0.33 -13.89 -8.06
CA ARG A 86 -0.81 -13.16 -7.59
C ARG A 86 -0.62 -12.67 -6.17
N LEU A 87 -1.06 -11.46 -5.89
CA LEU A 87 -0.88 -10.84 -4.58
C LEU A 87 -2.12 -11.10 -3.71
N ASN A 88 -1.89 -11.45 -2.45
CA ASN A 88 -2.95 -11.63 -1.44
C ASN A 88 -4.07 -12.57 -1.84
N GLU A 89 -3.73 -13.67 -2.29
CA GLU A 89 -4.70 -14.70 -2.59
C GLU A 89 -4.89 -15.71 -1.51
#